data_b2ef4fe20a04e46d9393d778885a2edf
#
_entry.id   b2ef4fe20a04e46d9393d778885a2edf
#
_cell.length_a   1.000
_cell.length_b   1.000
_cell.length_c   1.000
_cell.angle_alpha   90.00
_cell.angle_beta   90.00
_cell.angle_gamma   90.00
#
_symmetry.space_group_name_H-M   'P 1'
#
loop_
_entity.id
_entity.type
_entity.pdbx_description
1 polymer ?
#
loop_
_entity_poly.entity_id
_entity_poly.type
_entity_poly.pdbx_seq_one_letter_code
_entity_poly.pdbx_strand_id
1 'polypeptide(L)'
;MQGAGVSKAPARLPREVWSLITANAIIALGYGVVAPVLPQLARHFGVSISAATFVITAFAVMRLLAAPPTGLLVQRLGERKIYVGGVVVVAVSTAACAFAQTYWQLLAFRALGGIGSTMFFVSALGLMIRMSPPDARGRVAGMFSGAFLVGSVAGPVLGSLTAGLGLSAPFIIYGVLLLFAAAIVLVSLRHSPLAAPATGDEPVVSLRDVLGNGAYRAALLSNFATGWSLFGLRFALVPLFVVEGLDRGPAVAGLALTAFAVGNVIAVMPSGRLSDRIGRRPLLITGLALTGIATATLGLAPSLPVFLAEAVVAGLASGVYNSPQQAAVA
;
A
#
# COMPACT_ATOMS: atom_id res chain seq x y z
N MET A 1 -13.64 1.22 -49.06
CA MET A 1 -14.44 0.29 -48.21
C MET A 1 -13.64 0.12 -46.89
N GLN A 2 -14.00 0.89 -45.90
CA GLN A 2 -13.43 0.82 -44.57
C GLN A 2 -14.01 -0.36 -43.84
N GLY A 3 -13.18 -1.31 -43.46
CA GLY A 3 -13.58 -2.48 -42.68
C GLY A 3 -14.08 -2.04 -41.29
N ALA A 4 -15.36 -2.34 -41.05
CA ALA A 4 -15.97 -2.18 -39.72
C ALA A 4 -15.15 -2.90 -38.68
N GLY A 5 -14.56 -2.14 -37.76
CA GLY A 5 -13.84 -2.67 -36.60
C GLY A 5 -14.81 -3.51 -35.76
N VAL A 6 -14.65 -4.82 -35.81
CA VAL A 6 -15.33 -5.76 -34.93
C VAL A 6 -14.90 -5.41 -33.50
N SER A 7 -15.80 -4.78 -32.75
CA SER A 7 -15.66 -4.57 -31.30
C SER A 7 -15.53 -5.97 -30.65
N LYS A 8 -14.31 -6.42 -30.40
CA LYS A 8 -14.07 -7.65 -29.63
C LYS A 8 -14.70 -7.46 -28.25
N ALA A 9 -15.64 -8.34 -27.89
CA ALA A 9 -16.18 -8.38 -26.54
C ALA A 9 -15.03 -8.46 -25.52
N PRO A 10 -15.11 -7.74 -24.40
CA PRO A 10 -14.03 -7.68 -23.44
C PRO A 10 -13.69 -9.08 -22.94
N ALA A 11 -12.42 -9.48 -23.04
CA ALA A 11 -11.96 -10.80 -22.63
C ALA A 11 -12.39 -11.09 -21.18
N ARG A 12 -12.98 -12.26 -20.95
CA ARG A 12 -13.35 -12.72 -19.60
C ARG A 12 -12.06 -12.95 -18.81
N LEU A 13 -11.95 -12.33 -17.66
CA LEU A 13 -10.78 -12.51 -16.79
C LEU A 13 -10.82 -13.90 -16.13
N PRO A 14 -9.67 -14.58 -16.01
CA PRO A 14 -9.55 -15.82 -15.24
C PRO A 14 -10.00 -15.63 -13.79
N ARG A 15 -10.53 -16.70 -13.17
CA ARG A 15 -10.94 -16.70 -11.77
C ARG A 15 -9.79 -16.38 -10.82
N GLU A 16 -8.59 -16.78 -11.19
CA GLU A 16 -7.34 -16.54 -10.47
C GLU A 16 -7.04 -15.05 -10.33
N VAL A 17 -7.28 -14.26 -11.38
CA VAL A 17 -7.11 -12.79 -11.36
C VAL A 17 -8.06 -12.16 -10.33
N TRP A 18 -9.31 -12.61 -10.28
CA TRP A 18 -10.28 -12.14 -9.29
C TRP A 18 -9.85 -12.48 -7.86
N SER A 19 -9.28 -13.68 -7.64
CA SER A 19 -8.77 -14.10 -6.33
C SER A 19 -7.61 -13.20 -5.87
N LEU A 20 -6.70 -12.82 -6.77
CA LEU A 20 -5.61 -11.89 -6.47
C LEU A 20 -6.13 -10.49 -6.14
N ILE A 21 -7.12 -9.99 -6.89
CA ILE A 21 -7.75 -8.68 -6.64
C ILE A 21 -8.45 -8.67 -5.28
N THR A 22 -9.22 -9.72 -4.96
CA THR A 22 -9.91 -9.86 -3.69
C THR A 22 -8.93 -9.95 -2.52
N ALA A 23 -7.89 -10.76 -2.65
CA ALA A 23 -6.85 -10.87 -1.63
C ALA A 23 -6.14 -9.53 -1.41
N ASN A 24 -5.84 -8.79 -2.49
CA ASN A 24 -5.24 -7.45 -2.39
C ASN A 24 -6.15 -6.45 -1.68
N ALA A 25 -7.48 -6.49 -1.94
CA ALA A 25 -8.44 -5.64 -1.22
C ALA A 25 -8.46 -5.94 0.29
N ILE A 26 -8.45 -7.23 0.67
CA ILE A 26 -8.40 -7.68 2.06
C ILE A 26 -7.10 -7.22 2.73
N ILE A 27 -5.96 -7.37 2.05
CA ILE A 27 -4.64 -6.94 2.55
C ILE A 27 -4.62 -5.42 2.78
N ALA A 28 -5.11 -4.65 1.81
CA ALA A 28 -5.14 -3.19 1.90
C ALA A 28 -6.07 -2.68 3.02
N LEU A 29 -7.25 -3.30 3.15
CA LEU A 29 -8.22 -3.00 4.20
C LEU A 29 -7.62 -3.23 5.59
N GLY A 30 -7.00 -4.39 5.80
CA GLY A 30 -6.42 -4.71 7.09
C GLY A 30 -5.18 -3.87 7.42
N TYR A 31 -4.39 -3.48 6.41
CA TYR A 31 -3.30 -2.52 6.60
C TYR A 31 -3.83 -1.18 7.16
N GLY A 32 -4.94 -0.68 6.60
CA GLY A 32 -5.59 0.53 7.08
C GLY A 32 -6.16 0.42 8.50
N VAL A 33 -6.60 -0.79 8.90
CA VAL A 33 -7.08 -1.06 10.27
C VAL A 33 -5.96 -0.87 11.31
N VAL A 34 -4.74 -1.33 11.01
CA VAL A 34 -3.59 -1.26 11.93
C VAL A 34 -2.94 0.12 11.96
N ALA A 35 -3.00 0.87 10.85
CA ALA A 35 -2.26 2.13 10.69
C ALA A 35 -2.50 3.15 11.82
N PRO A 36 -3.74 3.45 12.27
CA PRO A 36 -3.98 4.46 13.31
C PRO A 36 -3.53 4.02 14.70
N VAL A 37 -3.38 2.71 14.95
CA VAL A 37 -3.15 2.14 16.29
C VAL A 37 -1.69 1.79 16.52
N LEU A 38 -0.92 1.52 15.46
CA LEU A 38 0.46 1.06 15.56
C LEU A 38 1.39 2.00 16.33
N PRO A 39 1.42 3.32 16.05
CA PRO A 39 2.27 4.23 16.82
C PRO A 39 1.86 4.31 18.29
N GLN A 40 0.58 4.20 18.58
CA GLN A 40 0.03 4.24 19.93
C GLN A 40 0.40 2.98 20.72
N LEU A 41 0.31 1.79 20.10
CA LEU A 41 0.80 0.55 20.71
C LEU A 41 2.29 0.64 21.05
N ALA A 42 3.10 1.26 20.18
CA ALA A 42 4.52 1.46 20.47
C ALA A 42 4.72 2.41 21.67
N ARG A 43 3.94 3.49 21.75
CA ARG A 43 3.98 4.45 22.87
C ARG A 43 3.57 3.82 24.21
N HIS A 44 2.71 2.81 24.18
CA HIS A 44 2.31 2.07 25.39
C HIS A 44 3.52 1.45 26.14
N PHE A 45 4.64 1.19 25.45
CA PHE A 45 5.88 0.71 26.06
C PHE A 45 6.75 1.84 26.66
N GLY A 46 6.25 3.07 26.80
CA GLY A 46 6.96 4.19 27.40
C GLY A 46 8.09 4.78 26.54
N VAL A 47 8.16 4.45 25.25
CA VAL A 47 9.22 4.95 24.37
C VAL A 47 8.90 6.35 23.83
N SER A 48 9.93 7.06 23.32
CA SER A 48 9.78 8.36 22.69
C SER A 48 8.94 8.30 21.41
N ILE A 49 8.42 9.45 20.94
CA ILE A 49 7.71 9.57 19.65
C ILE A 49 8.58 9.05 18.51
N SER A 50 9.86 9.41 18.50
CA SER A 50 10.79 8.96 17.46
C SER A 50 10.96 7.43 17.45
N ALA A 51 11.03 6.79 18.62
CA ALA A 51 11.07 5.33 18.70
C ALA A 51 9.74 4.69 18.27
N ALA A 52 8.61 5.28 18.64
CA ALA A 52 7.29 4.79 18.20
C ALA A 52 7.12 4.83 16.68
N THR A 53 7.60 5.90 16.03
CA THR A 53 7.55 6.01 14.56
C THR A 53 8.58 5.12 13.87
N PHE A 54 9.69 4.79 14.55
CA PHE A 54 10.72 3.89 14.01
C PHE A 54 10.20 2.47 13.74
N VAL A 55 9.13 2.05 14.39
CA VAL A 55 8.45 0.76 14.10
C VAL A 55 7.93 0.70 12.67
N ILE A 56 7.47 1.83 12.12
CA ILE A 56 7.05 1.95 10.71
C ILE A 56 8.27 1.94 9.80
N THR A 57 9.33 2.66 10.19
CA THR A 57 10.59 2.71 9.45
C THR A 57 11.23 1.33 9.35
N ALA A 58 11.26 0.55 10.44
CA ALA A 58 11.80 -0.81 10.44
C ALA A 58 11.09 -1.72 9.43
N PHE A 59 9.77 -1.65 9.36
CA PHE A 59 8.99 -2.36 8.34
C PHE A 59 9.40 -1.95 6.92
N ALA A 60 9.55 -0.65 6.65
CA ALA A 60 9.93 -0.14 5.33
C ALA A 60 11.38 -0.50 4.95
N VAL A 61 12.31 -0.42 5.90
CA VAL A 61 13.72 -0.82 5.70
C VAL A 61 13.81 -2.30 5.37
N MET A 62 13.12 -3.15 6.12
CA MET A 62 13.12 -4.59 5.85
C MET A 62 12.45 -4.94 4.51
N ARG A 63 11.44 -4.18 4.08
CA ARG A 63 10.91 -4.30 2.71
C ARG A 63 11.96 -4.03 1.66
N LEU A 64 12.74 -2.98 1.82
CA LEU A 64 13.80 -2.60 0.89
C LEU A 64 14.90 -3.68 0.85
N LEU A 65 15.38 -4.11 2.02
CA LEU A 65 16.43 -5.12 2.14
C LEU A 65 15.99 -6.50 1.62
N ALA A 66 14.71 -6.83 1.78
CA ALA A 66 14.15 -8.11 1.30
C ALA A 66 13.87 -8.12 -0.21
N ALA A 67 13.86 -6.99 -0.90
CA ALA A 67 13.48 -6.94 -2.31
C ALA A 67 14.42 -7.75 -3.23
N PRO A 68 15.77 -7.61 -3.17
CA PRO A 68 16.65 -8.42 -4.01
C PRO A 68 16.57 -9.92 -3.72
N PRO A 69 16.66 -10.42 -2.46
CA PRO A 69 16.54 -11.85 -2.19
C PRO A 69 15.17 -12.41 -2.54
N THR A 70 14.10 -11.62 -2.43
CA THR A 70 12.76 -12.05 -2.86
C THR A 70 12.70 -12.32 -4.35
N GLY A 71 13.31 -11.48 -5.19
CA GLY A 71 13.40 -11.73 -6.63
C GLY A 71 14.06 -13.06 -6.95
N LEU A 72 15.17 -13.39 -6.28
CA LEU A 72 15.86 -14.68 -6.44
C LEU A 72 15.00 -15.85 -5.94
N LEU A 73 14.28 -15.69 -4.84
CA LEU A 73 13.37 -16.71 -4.31
C LEU A 73 12.20 -16.97 -5.28
N VAL A 74 11.65 -15.93 -5.89
CA VAL A 74 10.58 -16.03 -6.88
C VAL A 74 11.05 -16.84 -8.09
N GLN A 75 12.25 -16.57 -8.61
CA GLN A 75 12.83 -17.31 -9.72
C GLN A 75 13.01 -18.81 -9.40
N ARG A 76 13.42 -19.14 -8.16
CA ARG A 76 13.67 -20.53 -7.74
C ARG A 76 12.42 -21.30 -7.35
N LEU A 77 11.50 -20.67 -6.63
CA LEU A 77 10.35 -21.33 -5.98
C LEU A 77 9.02 -21.02 -6.66
N GLY A 78 9.01 -20.05 -7.57
CA GLY A 78 7.81 -19.55 -8.25
C GLY A 78 6.99 -18.57 -7.41
N GLU A 79 6.27 -17.66 -8.09
CA GLU A 79 5.54 -16.56 -7.47
C GLU A 79 4.45 -17.03 -6.51
N ARG A 80 3.76 -18.14 -6.81
CA ARG A 80 2.65 -18.62 -5.95
C ARG A 80 3.13 -18.96 -4.55
N LYS A 81 4.24 -19.72 -4.42
CA LYS A 81 4.76 -20.13 -3.10
C LYS A 81 5.25 -18.92 -2.33
N ILE A 82 5.95 -18.01 -3.01
CA ILE A 82 6.48 -16.79 -2.39
C ILE A 82 5.37 -15.83 -2.00
N TYR A 83 4.32 -15.69 -2.83
CA TYR A 83 3.13 -14.91 -2.49
C TYR A 83 2.48 -15.40 -1.19
N VAL A 84 2.09 -16.68 -1.17
CA VAL A 84 1.39 -17.26 -0.01
C VAL A 84 2.27 -17.24 1.23
N GLY A 85 3.55 -17.65 1.11
CA GLY A 85 4.52 -17.57 2.21
C GLY A 85 4.69 -16.15 2.74
N GLY A 86 4.77 -15.17 1.85
CA GLY A 86 4.87 -13.76 2.22
C GLY A 86 3.64 -13.27 2.99
N VAL A 87 2.43 -13.58 2.52
CA VAL A 87 1.19 -13.20 3.23
C VAL A 87 1.10 -13.89 4.59
N VAL A 88 1.50 -15.17 4.70
CA VAL A 88 1.54 -15.89 6.00
C VAL A 88 2.55 -15.25 6.95
N VAL A 89 3.74 -14.90 6.49
CA VAL A 89 4.73 -14.19 7.31
C VAL A 89 4.17 -12.86 7.82
N VAL A 90 3.51 -12.08 6.96
CA VAL A 90 2.85 -10.81 7.39
C VAL A 90 1.75 -11.11 8.40
N ALA A 91 0.93 -12.14 8.18
CA ALA A 91 -0.18 -12.49 9.06
C ALA A 91 0.32 -12.86 10.47
N VAL A 92 1.26 -13.78 10.55
CA VAL A 92 1.83 -14.26 11.83
C VAL A 92 2.57 -13.13 12.54
N SER A 93 3.42 -12.39 11.84
CA SER A 93 4.18 -11.28 12.44
C SER A 93 3.26 -10.14 12.90
N THR A 94 2.18 -9.85 12.17
CA THR A 94 1.20 -8.84 12.57
C THR A 94 0.39 -9.30 13.79
N ALA A 95 -0.10 -10.54 13.80
CA ALA A 95 -0.78 -11.10 14.97
C ALA A 95 0.14 -11.13 16.19
N ALA A 96 1.43 -11.45 16.02
CA ALA A 96 2.42 -11.44 17.10
C ALA A 96 2.61 -10.03 17.72
N CYS A 97 2.41 -8.94 16.94
CA CYS A 97 2.45 -7.59 17.50
C CYS A 97 1.41 -7.37 18.62
N ALA A 98 0.24 -8.05 18.54
CA ALA A 98 -0.78 -7.97 19.57
C ALA A 98 -0.34 -8.52 20.93
N PHE A 99 0.64 -9.42 20.93
CA PHE A 99 1.18 -10.11 22.10
C PHE A 99 2.56 -9.62 22.50
N ALA A 100 3.06 -8.56 21.87
CA ALA A 100 4.35 -7.97 22.22
C ALA A 100 4.31 -7.44 23.67
N GLN A 101 5.27 -7.83 24.47
CA GLN A 101 5.44 -7.39 25.86
C GLN A 101 6.48 -6.28 25.99
N THR A 102 7.29 -6.09 24.95
CA THR A 102 8.33 -5.07 24.92
C THR A 102 8.36 -4.38 23.56
N TYR A 103 8.87 -3.14 23.54
CA TYR A 103 9.08 -2.40 22.29
C TYR A 103 9.95 -3.17 21.29
N TRP A 104 10.99 -3.87 21.75
CA TRP A 104 11.89 -4.62 20.88
C TRP A 104 11.22 -5.82 20.20
N GLN A 105 10.31 -6.48 20.91
CA GLN A 105 9.47 -7.54 20.29
C GLN A 105 8.56 -6.96 19.22
N LEU A 106 7.88 -5.84 19.51
CA LEU A 106 7.04 -5.15 18.51
C LEU A 106 7.86 -4.77 17.28
N LEU A 107 9.05 -4.22 17.47
CA LEU A 107 9.97 -3.82 16.41
C LEU A 107 10.39 -5.02 15.54
N ALA A 108 10.79 -6.12 16.18
CA ALA A 108 11.18 -7.35 15.49
C ALA A 108 10.03 -7.95 14.66
N PHE A 109 8.82 -8.03 15.23
CA PHE A 109 7.66 -8.53 14.53
C PHE A 109 7.30 -7.65 13.32
N ARG A 110 7.38 -6.33 13.47
CA ARG A 110 7.16 -5.41 12.34
C ARG A 110 8.23 -5.54 11.27
N ALA A 111 9.49 -5.71 11.64
CA ALA A 111 10.59 -5.97 10.72
C ALA A 111 10.35 -7.25 9.90
N LEU A 112 9.96 -8.36 10.54
CA LEU A 112 9.59 -9.61 9.88
C LEU A 112 8.41 -9.42 8.92
N GLY A 113 7.39 -8.65 9.33
CA GLY A 113 6.26 -8.29 8.47
C GLY A 113 6.70 -7.56 7.20
N GLY A 114 7.74 -6.72 7.27
CA GLY A 114 8.33 -6.05 6.11
C GLY A 114 8.86 -7.03 5.06
N ILE A 115 9.55 -8.09 5.50
CA ILE A 115 10.05 -9.15 4.61
C ILE A 115 8.87 -9.82 3.89
N GLY A 116 7.88 -10.31 4.63
CA GLY A 116 6.70 -10.96 4.07
C GLY A 116 5.92 -10.05 3.12
N SER A 117 5.83 -8.76 3.44
CA SER A 117 5.17 -7.76 2.58
C SER A 117 5.86 -7.62 1.22
N THR A 118 7.19 -7.65 1.16
CA THR A 118 7.91 -7.63 -0.12
C THR A 118 7.68 -8.91 -0.90
N MET A 119 7.73 -10.06 -0.23
CA MET A 119 7.50 -11.37 -0.86
C MET A 119 6.14 -11.40 -1.56
N PHE A 120 5.07 -10.99 -0.87
CA PHE A 120 3.75 -11.00 -1.51
C PHE A 120 3.62 -9.97 -2.63
N PHE A 121 4.14 -8.75 -2.43
CA PHE A 121 3.95 -7.65 -3.39
C PHE A 121 4.67 -7.92 -4.72
N VAL A 122 5.93 -8.35 -4.67
CA VAL A 122 6.72 -8.72 -5.86
C VAL A 122 6.05 -9.87 -6.60
N SER A 123 5.62 -10.91 -5.88
CA SER A 123 4.96 -12.07 -6.47
C SER A 123 3.57 -11.73 -7.03
N ALA A 124 2.82 -10.82 -6.38
CA ALA A 124 1.51 -10.38 -6.86
C ALA A 124 1.61 -9.71 -8.23
N LEU A 125 2.61 -8.83 -8.43
CA LEU A 125 2.85 -8.17 -9.71
C LEU A 125 3.21 -9.18 -10.81
N GLY A 126 4.11 -10.11 -10.53
CA GLY A 126 4.49 -11.17 -11.47
C GLY A 126 3.29 -12.04 -11.88
N LEU A 127 2.52 -12.52 -10.90
CA LEU A 127 1.31 -13.31 -11.15
C LEU A 127 0.28 -12.52 -11.97
N MET A 128 0.06 -11.26 -11.65
CA MET A 128 -0.89 -10.41 -12.36
C MET A 128 -0.53 -10.26 -13.84
N ILE A 129 0.74 -9.96 -14.13
CA ILE A 129 1.21 -9.79 -15.51
C ILE A 129 1.05 -11.09 -16.31
N ARG A 130 1.43 -12.23 -15.73
CA ARG A 130 1.39 -13.53 -16.40
C ARG A 130 -0.02 -14.08 -16.60
N MET A 131 -0.91 -13.88 -15.62
CA MET A 131 -2.28 -14.39 -15.67
C MET A 131 -3.22 -13.50 -16.47
N SER A 132 -2.84 -12.28 -16.80
CA SER A 132 -3.67 -11.34 -17.53
C SER A 132 -3.48 -11.49 -19.03
N PRO A 133 -4.59 -11.62 -19.81
CA PRO A 133 -4.52 -11.52 -21.27
C PRO A 133 -3.83 -10.20 -21.66
N PRO A 134 -3.00 -10.18 -22.72
CA PRO A 134 -2.25 -8.98 -23.13
C PRO A 134 -3.11 -7.73 -23.32
N ASP A 135 -4.31 -7.91 -23.89
CA ASP A 135 -5.32 -6.87 -24.14
C ASP A 135 -6.07 -6.41 -22.87
N ALA A 136 -5.96 -7.16 -21.77
CA ALA A 136 -6.62 -6.88 -20.49
C ALA A 136 -5.68 -6.43 -19.37
N ARG A 137 -4.36 -6.41 -19.57
CA ARG A 137 -3.36 -6.08 -18.53
C ARG A 137 -3.61 -4.73 -17.86
N GLY A 138 -3.89 -3.70 -18.64
CA GLY A 138 -4.21 -2.37 -18.11
C GLY A 138 -5.47 -2.37 -17.25
N ARG A 139 -6.53 -3.10 -17.68
CA ARG A 139 -7.76 -3.26 -16.90
C ARG A 139 -7.51 -3.99 -15.58
N VAL A 140 -6.73 -5.06 -15.59
CA VAL A 140 -6.39 -5.83 -14.38
C VAL A 140 -5.55 -4.99 -13.42
N ALA A 141 -4.55 -4.26 -13.92
CA ALA A 141 -3.75 -3.34 -13.11
C ALA A 141 -4.61 -2.25 -12.47
N GLY A 142 -5.56 -1.68 -13.23
CA GLY A 142 -6.53 -0.71 -12.72
C GLY A 142 -7.44 -1.28 -11.63
N MET A 143 -7.94 -2.51 -11.81
CA MET A 143 -8.77 -3.20 -10.81
C MET A 143 -7.97 -3.53 -9.54
N PHE A 144 -6.72 -3.96 -9.67
CA PHE A 144 -5.83 -4.25 -8.55
C PHE A 144 -5.53 -2.98 -7.74
N SER A 145 -5.21 -1.88 -8.42
CA SER A 145 -4.99 -0.58 -7.79
C SER A 145 -6.26 -0.02 -7.16
N GLY A 146 -7.41 -0.17 -7.83
CA GLY A 146 -8.72 0.22 -7.31
C GLY A 146 -9.11 -0.57 -6.06
N ALA A 147 -8.87 -1.88 -6.04
CA ALA A 147 -9.08 -2.72 -4.85
C ALA A 147 -8.21 -2.28 -3.67
N PHE A 148 -6.94 -1.94 -3.93
CA PHE A 148 -6.06 -1.38 -2.93
C PHE A 148 -6.57 -0.02 -2.41
N LEU A 149 -7.04 0.84 -3.30
CA LEU A 149 -7.58 2.15 -2.95
C LEU A 149 -8.82 2.02 -2.05
N VAL A 150 -9.79 1.17 -2.43
CA VAL A 150 -10.99 0.90 -1.62
C VAL A 150 -10.59 0.36 -0.24
N GLY A 151 -9.67 -0.60 -0.17
CA GLY A 151 -9.15 -1.12 1.10
C GLY A 151 -8.48 -0.04 1.95
N SER A 152 -7.70 0.84 1.35
CA SER A 152 -7.00 1.92 2.06
C SER A 152 -7.94 2.98 2.63
N VAL A 153 -9.12 3.19 2.02
CA VAL A 153 -10.17 4.09 2.55
C VAL A 153 -10.99 3.40 3.64
N ALA A 154 -11.42 2.16 3.39
CA ALA A 154 -12.26 1.41 4.32
C ALA A 154 -11.48 0.97 5.57
N GLY A 155 -10.19 0.71 5.43
CA GLY A 155 -9.33 0.24 6.52
C GLY A 155 -9.32 1.16 7.75
N PRO A 156 -8.96 2.44 7.63
CA PRO A 156 -8.97 3.37 8.77
C PRO A 156 -10.35 3.55 9.41
N VAL A 157 -11.44 3.44 8.62
CA VAL A 157 -12.82 3.44 9.16
C VAL A 157 -13.03 2.25 10.09
N LEU A 158 -12.69 1.04 9.61
CA LEU A 158 -12.75 -0.17 10.44
C LEU A 158 -11.77 -0.11 11.61
N GLY A 159 -10.59 0.48 11.42
CA GLY A 159 -9.61 0.71 12.47
C GLY A 159 -10.17 1.59 13.59
N SER A 160 -10.86 2.67 13.25
CA SER A 160 -11.51 3.54 14.23
C SER A 160 -12.66 2.84 14.97
N LEU A 161 -13.46 2.02 14.27
CA LEU A 161 -14.54 1.25 14.89
C LEU A 161 -14.01 0.15 15.84
N THR A 162 -12.87 -0.43 15.53
CA THR A 162 -12.24 -1.49 16.34
C THR A 162 -11.34 -0.95 17.46
N ALA A 163 -11.02 0.33 17.46
CA ALA A 163 -10.17 0.95 18.49
C ALA A 163 -10.75 0.82 19.91
N GLY A 164 -12.08 0.76 20.04
CA GLY A 164 -12.76 0.50 21.31
C GLY A 164 -12.54 -0.90 21.90
N LEU A 165 -12.06 -1.85 21.11
CA LEU A 165 -11.74 -3.23 21.55
C LEU A 165 -10.31 -3.34 22.13
N GLY A 166 -9.60 -2.23 22.25
CA GLY A 166 -8.20 -2.17 22.71
C GLY A 166 -7.16 -2.15 21.61
N LEU A 167 -5.94 -1.73 21.94
CA LEU A 167 -4.85 -1.50 20.99
C LEU A 167 -4.36 -2.78 20.28
N SER A 168 -4.57 -3.96 20.88
CA SER A 168 -4.14 -5.25 20.32
C SER A 168 -5.13 -5.85 19.31
N ALA A 169 -6.43 -5.55 19.44
CA ALA A 169 -7.48 -6.15 18.62
C ALA A 169 -7.30 -5.92 17.10
N PRO A 170 -6.94 -4.72 16.60
CA PRO A 170 -6.69 -4.48 15.18
C PRO A 170 -5.63 -5.40 14.57
N PHE A 171 -4.60 -5.75 15.34
CA PHE A 171 -3.51 -6.62 14.86
C PHE A 171 -3.96 -8.08 14.72
N ILE A 172 -4.78 -8.57 15.64
CA ILE A 172 -5.37 -9.93 15.57
C ILE A 172 -6.33 -9.99 14.38
N ILE A 173 -7.25 -9.02 14.27
CA ILE A 173 -8.21 -8.93 13.17
C ILE A 173 -7.47 -8.91 11.82
N TYR A 174 -6.45 -8.09 11.69
CA TYR A 174 -5.67 -8.04 10.46
C TYR A 174 -4.92 -9.35 10.19
N GLY A 175 -4.31 -9.96 11.21
CA GLY A 175 -3.66 -11.26 11.08
C GLY A 175 -4.61 -12.34 10.53
N VAL A 176 -5.83 -12.41 11.06
CA VAL A 176 -6.88 -13.34 10.59
C VAL A 176 -7.29 -13.03 9.14
N LEU A 177 -7.52 -11.77 8.80
CA LEU A 177 -7.85 -11.34 7.43
C LEU A 177 -6.75 -11.72 6.43
N LEU A 178 -5.47 -11.58 6.82
CA LEU A 178 -4.33 -11.99 6.00
C LEU A 178 -4.28 -13.50 5.79
N LEU A 179 -4.53 -14.31 6.83
CA LEU A 179 -4.62 -15.76 6.68
C LEU A 179 -5.76 -16.15 5.74
N PHE A 180 -6.90 -15.48 5.84
CA PHE A 180 -8.02 -15.68 4.93
C PHE A 180 -7.65 -15.31 3.47
N ALA A 181 -6.96 -14.18 3.25
CA ALA A 181 -6.44 -13.80 1.94
C ALA A 181 -5.43 -14.83 1.39
N ALA A 182 -4.53 -15.34 2.24
CA ALA A 182 -3.58 -16.39 1.87
C ALA A 182 -4.31 -17.69 1.45
N ALA A 183 -5.36 -18.08 2.19
CA ALA A 183 -6.17 -19.26 1.89
C ALA A 183 -6.90 -19.11 0.55
N ILE A 184 -7.51 -17.95 0.27
CA ILE A 184 -8.14 -17.67 -1.04
C ILE A 184 -7.15 -17.90 -2.18
N VAL A 185 -5.96 -17.32 -2.08
CA VAL A 185 -4.96 -17.43 -3.15
C VAL A 185 -4.40 -18.85 -3.24
N LEU A 186 -4.12 -19.49 -2.11
CA LEU A 186 -3.63 -20.87 -2.07
C LEU A 186 -4.61 -21.83 -2.75
N VAL A 187 -5.88 -21.77 -2.42
CA VAL A 187 -6.92 -22.64 -2.98
C VAL A 187 -7.15 -22.32 -4.46
N SER A 188 -7.26 -21.04 -4.81
CA SER A 188 -7.55 -20.61 -6.17
C SER A 188 -6.43 -20.93 -7.16
N LEU A 189 -5.16 -20.78 -6.72
CA LEU A 189 -3.99 -21.03 -7.56
C LEU A 189 -3.42 -22.44 -7.44
N ARG A 190 -4.02 -23.29 -6.63
CA ARG A 190 -3.50 -24.64 -6.31
C ARG A 190 -3.23 -25.48 -7.57
N HIS A 191 -4.12 -25.44 -8.54
CA HIS A 191 -4.05 -26.25 -9.76
C HIS A 191 -3.98 -25.38 -11.02
N SER A 192 -3.72 -24.08 -10.90
CA SER A 192 -3.66 -23.21 -12.06
C SER A 192 -2.32 -23.39 -12.82
N PRO A 193 -2.35 -23.78 -14.08
CA PRO A 193 -1.13 -23.84 -14.91
C PRO A 193 -0.53 -22.45 -15.15
N LEU A 194 -1.35 -21.38 -15.03
CA LEU A 194 -0.91 -19.99 -15.17
C LEU A 194 0.01 -19.56 -14.01
N ALA A 195 -0.04 -20.25 -12.87
CA ALA A 195 0.79 -19.99 -11.70
C ALA A 195 2.05 -20.87 -11.65
N ALA A 196 2.32 -21.65 -12.70
CA ALA A 196 3.56 -22.42 -12.79
C ALA A 196 4.79 -21.48 -12.87
N PRO A 197 5.97 -21.90 -12.36
CA PRO A 197 7.19 -21.11 -12.49
C PRO A 197 7.46 -20.72 -13.94
N ALA A 198 7.95 -19.52 -14.18
CA ALA A 198 8.37 -19.10 -15.51
C ALA A 198 9.58 -19.95 -15.95
N THR A 199 9.45 -20.65 -17.06
CA THR A 199 10.54 -21.40 -17.70
C THR A 199 11.15 -20.54 -18.80
N GLY A 200 11.73 -19.40 -18.49
CA GLY A 200 12.28 -18.51 -19.51
C GLY A 200 13.52 -17.79 -19.02
N ASP A 201 14.53 -17.71 -19.87
CA ASP A 201 15.67 -16.81 -19.76
C ASP A 201 15.17 -15.38 -20.01
N GLU A 202 14.49 -14.77 -19.04
CA GLU A 202 14.29 -13.34 -19.11
C GLU A 202 15.64 -12.64 -18.93
N PRO A 203 16.00 -11.69 -19.81
CA PRO A 203 17.29 -11.02 -19.74
C PRO A 203 17.40 -10.31 -18.39
N VAL A 204 18.43 -10.66 -17.62
CA VAL A 204 18.74 -9.99 -16.34
C VAL A 204 19.20 -8.57 -16.67
N VAL A 205 18.33 -7.60 -16.52
CA VAL A 205 18.67 -6.17 -16.71
C VAL A 205 19.63 -5.76 -15.60
N SER A 206 20.79 -5.23 -15.95
CA SER A 206 21.78 -4.76 -14.99
C SER A 206 21.22 -3.58 -14.19
N LEU A 207 21.40 -3.60 -12.87
CA LEU A 207 21.01 -2.49 -12.01
C LEU A 207 21.67 -1.16 -12.45
N ARG A 208 22.88 -1.24 -12.98
CA ARG A 208 23.63 -0.08 -13.49
C ARG A 208 22.93 0.57 -14.69
N ASP A 209 22.41 -0.27 -15.60
CA ASP A 209 21.73 0.23 -16.80
C ASP A 209 20.39 0.88 -16.44
N VAL A 210 19.67 0.28 -15.51
CA VAL A 210 18.40 0.83 -14.98
C VAL A 210 18.63 2.17 -14.27
N LEU A 211 19.64 2.25 -13.42
CA LEU A 211 20.01 3.49 -12.72
C LEU A 211 20.62 4.55 -13.64
N GLY A 212 21.13 4.17 -14.82
CA GLY A 212 21.55 5.09 -15.88
C GLY A 212 20.40 5.86 -16.50
N ASN A 213 19.18 5.31 -16.47
CA ASN A 213 18.00 5.93 -17.06
C ASN A 213 17.47 7.10 -16.19
N GLY A 214 17.46 8.32 -16.76
CA GLY A 214 17.00 9.52 -16.06
C GLY A 214 15.53 9.47 -15.63
N ALA A 215 14.65 8.89 -16.45
CA ALA A 215 13.24 8.72 -16.12
C ALA A 215 13.06 7.79 -14.92
N TYR A 216 13.83 6.69 -14.86
CA TYR A 216 13.80 5.76 -13.74
C TYR A 216 14.27 6.40 -12.43
N ARG A 217 15.34 7.22 -12.47
CA ARG A 217 15.80 7.98 -11.29
C ARG A 217 14.76 8.98 -10.81
N ALA A 218 14.11 9.71 -11.72
CA ALA A 218 13.03 10.63 -11.37
C ALA A 218 11.85 9.90 -10.73
N ALA A 219 11.49 8.73 -11.25
CA ALA A 219 10.46 7.87 -10.69
C ALA A 219 10.83 7.37 -9.29
N LEU A 220 12.08 6.94 -9.06
CA LEU A 220 12.57 6.54 -7.74
C LEU A 220 12.48 7.68 -6.72
N LEU A 221 12.93 8.89 -7.08
CA LEU A 221 12.85 10.06 -6.20
C LEU A 221 11.40 10.44 -5.89
N SER A 222 10.52 10.41 -6.88
CA SER A 222 9.10 10.69 -6.70
C SER A 222 8.43 9.65 -5.80
N ASN A 223 8.73 8.35 -5.98
CA ASN A 223 8.23 7.28 -5.11
C ASN A 223 8.78 7.40 -3.68
N PHE A 224 10.04 7.77 -3.52
CA PHE A 224 10.64 8.02 -2.22
C PHE A 224 9.92 9.18 -1.49
N ALA A 225 9.70 10.31 -2.16
CA ALA A 225 8.99 11.45 -1.60
C ALA A 225 7.54 11.10 -1.21
N THR A 226 6.85 10.33 -2.06
CA THR A 226 5.49 9.84 -1.77
C THR A 226 5.50 8.88 -0.57
N GLY A 227 6.45 7.95 -0.52
CA GLY A 227 6.61 7.02 0.60
C GLY A 227 6.90 7.76 1.91
N TRP A 228 7.79 8.74 1.89
CA TRP A 228 8.11 9.60 3.03
C TRP A 228 6.87 10.36 3.55
N SER A 229 6.12 11.00 2.65
CA SER A 229 4.92 11.75 3.01
C SER A 229 3.78 10.84 3.51
N LEU A 230 3.51 9.74 2.80
CA LEU A 230 2.39 8.87 3.11
C LEU A 230 2.67 7.97 4.32
N PHE A 231 3.77 7.23 4.30
CA PHE A 231 4.08 6.26 5.36
C PHE A 231 4.82 6.90 6.53
N GLY A 232 5.74 7.81 6.28
CA GLY A 232 6.48 8.52 7.32
C GLY A 232 5.59 9.50 8.08
N LEU A 233 5.15 10.56 7.43
CA LEU A 233 4.38 11.61 8.10
C LEU A 233 2.96 11.15 8.43
N ARG A 234 2.23 10.66 7.47
CA ARG A 234 0.79 10.43 7.60
C ARG A 234 0.45 9.23 8.49
N PHE A 235 1.02 8.07 8.23
CA PHE A 235 0.75 6.88 9.05
C PHE A 235 1.50 6.86 10.38
N ALA A 236 2.60 7.60 10.50
CA ALA A 236 3.39 7.65 11.74
C ALA A 236 2.98 8.80 12.64
N LEU A 237 2.96 10.04 12.13
CA LEU A 237 2.80 11.23 12.96
C LEU A 237 1.36 11.67 13.12
N VAL A 238 0.49 11.53 12.11
CA VAL A 238 -0.91 11.97 12.22
C VAL A 238 -1.65 11.28 13.38
N PRO A 239 -1.58 9.95 13.57
CA PRO A 239 -2.22 9.31 14.72
C PRO A 239 -1.69 9.81 16.06
N LEU A 240 -0.40 10.06 16.17
CA LEU A 240 0.23 10.58 17.39
C LEU A 240 -0.19 12.04 17.65
N PHE A 241 -0.20 12.88 16.62
CA PHE A 241 -0.65 14.27 16.74
C PHE A 241 -2.12 14.37 17.19
N VAL A 242 -2.99 13.50 16.66
CA VAL A 242 -4.40 13.46 17.08
C VAL A 242 -4.53 13.06 18.56
N VAL A 243 -3.73 12.10 19.01
CA VAL A 243 -3.84 11.60 20.40
C VAL A 243 -3.09 12.51 21.38
N GLU A 244 -1.84 12.88 21.09
CA GLU A 244 -0.98 13.62 22.02
C GLU A 244 -1.08 15.15 21.83
N GLY A 245 -1.36 15.63 20.62
CA GLY A 245 -1.44 17.07 20.33
C GLY A 245 -2.85 17.65 20.42
N LEU A 246 -3.85 16.90 19.97
CA LEU A 246 -5.26 17.33 20.00
C LEU A 246 -6.06 16.70 21.16
N ASP A 247 -5.44 15.87 21.98
CA ASP A 247 -6.04 15.15 23.12
C ASP A 247 -7.33 14.39 22.73
N ARG A 248 -7.25 13.64 21.60
CA ARG A 248 -8.37 12.87 21.07
C ARG A 248 -8.07 11.37 21.06
N GLY A 249 -9.13 10.56 21.16
CA GLY A 249 -8.99 9.11 21.19
C GLY A 249 -8.53 8.50 19.85
N PRO A 250 -8.06 7.23 19.88
CA PRO A 250 -7.57 6.48 18.70
C PRO A 250 -8.55 6.42 17.54
N ALA A 251 -9.86 6.40 17.82
CA ALA A 251 -10.90 6.41 16.80
C ALA A 251 -10.82 7.66 15.90
N VAL A 252 -10.51 8.82 16.49
CA VAL A 252 -10.37 10.09 15.76
C VAL A 252 -9.14 10.07 14.86
N ALA A 253 -8.06 9.38 15.26
CA ALA A 253 -6.90 9.18 14.41
C ALA A 253 -7.26 8.40 13.13
N GLY A 254 -8.10 7.37 13.23
CA GLY A 254 -8.65 6.67 12.07
C GLY A 254 -9.49 7.56 11.17
N LEU A 255 -10.33 8.44 11.74
CA LEU A 255 -11.12 9.43 10.98
C LEU A 255 -10.22 10.41 10.21
N ALA A 256 -9.11 10.84 10.80
CA ALA A 256 -8.14 11.72 10.12
C ALA A 256 -7.51 11.05 8.88
N LEU A 257 -7.13 9.78 9.00
CA LEU A 257 -6.63 9.01 7.87
C LEU A 257 -7.71 8.77 6.81
N THR A 258 -8.95 8.54 7.25
CA THR A 258 -10.11 8.41 6.34
C THR A 258 -10.37 9.71 5.58
N ALA A 259 -10.36 10.86 6.26
CA ALA A 259 -10.54 12.17 5.63
C ALA A 259 -9.55 12.40 4.49
N PHE A 260 -8.27 12.09 4.74
CA PHE A 260 -7.26 12.11 3.68
C PHE A 260 -7.58 11.14 2.54
N ALA A 261 -7.93 9.90 2.86
CA ALA A 261 -8.18 8.88 1.85
C ALA A 261 -9.38 9.26 0.97
N VAL A 262 -10.43 9.84 1.53
CA VAL A 262 -11.59 10.38 0.78
C VAL A 262 -11.14 11.47 -0.18
N GLY A 263 -10.36 12.47 0.29
CA GLY A 263 -9.83 13.52 -0.58
C GLY A 263 -9.00 12.94 -1.74
N ASN A 264 -8.15 11.95 -1.44
CA ASN A 264 -7.31 11.29 -2.44
C ASN A 264 -8.14 10.60 -3.54
N VAL A 265 -9.17 9.82 -3.14
CA VAL A 265 -10.07 9.14 -4.09
C VAL A 265 -10.79 10.13 -4.99
N ILE A 266 -11.31 11.22 -4.43
CA ILE A 266 -12.03 12.25 -5.20
C ILE A 266 -11.13 12.84 -6.31
N ALA A 267 -9.84 13.05 -6.03
CA ALA A 267 -8.92 13.67 -6.96
C ALA A 267 -8.27 12.70 -7.96
N VAL A 268 -8.07 11.42 -7.59
CA VAL A 268 -7.41 10.42 -8.46
C VAL A 268 -8.16 10.20 -9.77
N MET A 269 -9.49 10.11 -9.75
CA MET A 269 -10.27 9.84 -10.96
C MET A 269 -10.17 10.97 -12.01
N PRO A 270 -10.38 12.26 -11.67
CA PRO A 270 -10.24 13.33 -12.64
C PRO A 270 -8.78 13.60 -13.03
N SER A 271 -7.80 13.28 -12.18
CA SER A 271 -6.37 13.54 -12.45
C SER A 271 -5.85 12.77 -13.65
N GLY A 272 -6.32 11.55 -13.90
CA GLY A 272 -5.97 10.77 -15.08
C GLY A 272 -6.38 11.50 -16.38
N ARG A 273 -7.64 11.92 -16.49
CA ARG A 273 -8.14 12.67 -17.64
C ARG A 273 -7.45 14.04 -17.82
N LEU A 274 -7.15 14.68 -16.70
CA LEU A 274 -6.46 15.97 -16.73
C LEU A 274 -5.00 15.79 -17.17
N SER A 275 -4.34 14.71 -16.75
CA SER A 275 -3.00 14.32 -17.19
C SER A 275 -2.91 14.12 -18.71
N ASP A 276 -3.95 13.56 -19.32
CA ASP A 276 -4.02 13.35 -20.76
C ASP A 276 -4.18 14.68 -21.53
N ARG A 277 -4.81 15.70 -20.91
CA ARG A 277 -5.06 17.02 -21.54
C ARG A 277 -3.92 18.00 -21.40
N ILE A 278 -3.36 18.16 -20.20
CA ILE A 278 -2.35 19.19 -19.91
C ILE A 278 -0.94 18.62 -19.71
N GLY A 279 -0.80 17.30 -19.81
CA GLY A 279 0.46 16.59 -19.65
C GLY A 279 0.75 16.20 -18.20
N ARG A 280 1.67 15.24 -18.04
CA ARG A 280 2.01 14.63 -16.74
C ARG A 280 2.83 15.58 -15.86
N ARG A 281 3.77 16.32 -16.45
CA ARG A 281 4.75 17.14 -15.71
C ARG A 281 4.13 18.27 -14.87
N PRO A 282 3.19 19.09 -15.38
CA PRO A 282 2.54 20.12 -14.56
C PRO A 282 1.80 19.53 -13.36
N LEU A 283 1.06 18.43 -13.56
CA LEU A 283 0.30 17.78 -12.48
C LEU A 283 1.19 17.17 -11.40
N LEU A 284 2.34 16.59 -11.79
CA LEU A 284 3.32 16.10 -10.83
C LEU A 284 3.87 17.23 -9.97
N ILE A 285 4.29 18.33 -10.58
CA ILE A 285 4.88 19.47 -9.87
C ILE A 285 3.85 20.12 -8.95
N THR A 286 2.67 20.47 -9.48
CA THR A 286 1.62 21.13 -8.69
C THR A 286 1.08 20.23 -7.58
N GLY A 287 0.81 18.96 -7.87
CA GLY A 287 0.32 18.01 -6.89
C GLY A 287 1.31 17.74 -5.75
N LEU A 288 2.60 17.58 -6.07
CA LEU A 288 3.64 17.41 -5.05
C LEU A 288 3.83 18.68 -4.22
N ALA A 289 3.84 19.86 -4.83
CA ALA A 289 3.95 21.13 -4.12
C ALA A 289 2.77 21.37 -3.17
N LEU A 290 1.54 21.18 -3.66
CA LEU A 290 0.33 21.32 -2.84
C LEU A 290 0.28 20.30 -1.70
N THR A 291 0.70 19.05 -1.95
CA THR A 291 0.80 18.03 -0.90
C THR A 291 1.83 18.42 0.15
N GLY A 292 2.98 18.95 -0.26
CA GLY A 292 4.02 19.44 0.64
C GLY A 292 3.50 20.57 1.54
N ILE A 293 2.85 21.58 0.96
CA ILE A 293 2.26 22.71 1.69
C ILE A 293 1.19 22.21 2.67
N ALA A 294 0.20 21.46 2.19
CA ALA A 294 -0.87 20.94 3.03
C ALA A 294 -0.38 20.01 4.15
N THR A 295 0.73 19.30 3.94
CA THR A 295 1.34 18.48 4.97
C THR A 295 2.09 19.32 6.00
N ALA A 296 2.75 20.41 5.57
CA ALA A 296 3.47 21.33 6.47
C ALA A 296 2.50 22.12 7.39
N THR A 297 1.31 22.47 6.88
CA THR A 297 0.30 23.20 7.66
C THR A 297 -0.48 22.31 8.63
N LEU A 298 -0.54 21.01 8.37
CA LEU A 298 -1.35 20.05 9.13
C LEU A 298 -1.06 20.07 10.66
N GLY A 299 0.20 20.29 11.05
CA GLY A 299 0.63 20.41 12.46
C GLY A 299 0.28 21.74 13.10
N LEU A 300 -0.21 22.71 12.34
CA LEU A 300 -0.60 24.04 12.82
C LEU A 300 -2.12 24.16 13.06
N ALA A 301 -2.88 23.11 12.78
CA ALA A 301 -4.34 23.12 12.91
C ALA A 301 -4.77 23.38 14.35
N PRO A 302 -5.53 24.45 14.62
CA PRO A 302 -5.91 24.85 15.98
C PRO A 302 -7.04 24.01 16.57
N SER A 303 -7.71 23.20 15.75
CA SER A 303 -8.87 22.40 16.16
C SER A 303 -9.06 21.18 15.28
N LEU A 304 -9.77 20.18 15.81
CA LEU A 304 -10.06 18.94 15.07
C LEU A 304 -10.80 19.18 13.73
N PRO A 305 -11.84 20.02 13.63
CA PRO A 305 -12.50 20.28 12.33
C PRO A 305 -11.56 20.84 11.29
N VAL A 306 -10.68 21.80 11.67
CA VAL A 306 -9.67 22.37 10.76
C VAL A 306 -8.67 21.30 10.34
N PHE A 307 -8.18 20.49 11.28
CA PHE A 307 -7.29 19.37 10.99
C PHE A 307 -7.88 18.36 9.99
N LEU A 308 -9.16 17.99 10.17
CA LEU A 308 -9.84 17.09 9.24
C LEU A 308 -10.03 17.70 7.85
N ALA A 309 -10.36 19.00 7.78
CA ALA A 309 -10.46 19.73 6.52
C ALA A 309 -9.11 19.78 5.79
N GLU A 310 -8.03 20.10 6.51
CA GLU A 310 -6.66 20.07 5.96
C GLU A 310 -6.25 18.66 5.52
N ALA A 311 -6.65 17.62 6.24
CA ALA A 311 -6.41 16.23 5.85
C ALA A 311 -7.10 15.90 4.51
N VAL A 312 -8.34 16.36 4.29
CA VAL A 312 -9.04 16.21 2.99
C VAL A 312 -8.30 16.96 1.89
N VAL A 313 -7.88 18.21 2.13
CA VAL A 313 -7.14 19.03 1.15
C VAL A 313 -5.81 18.36 0.80
N ALA A 314 -5.08 17.86 1.78
CA ALA A 314 -3.85 17.11 1.54
C ALA A 314 -4.11 15.81 0.74
N GLY A 315 -5.25 15.16 0.97
CA GLY A 315 -5.72 14.01 0.18
C GLY A 315 -5.99 14.39 -1.28
N LEU A 316 -6.74 15.47 -1.51
CA LEU A 316 -7.01 15.99 -2.85
C LEU A 316 -5.69 16.29 -3.60
N ALA A 317 -4.78 17.01 -2.98
CA ALA A 317 -3.47 17.34 -3.53
C ALA A 317 -2.67 16.08 -3.91
N SER A 318 -2.66 15.07 -3.03
CA SER A 318 -2.00 13.79 -3.27
C SER A 318 -2.64 13.04 -4.45
N GLY A 319 -3.97 13.04 -4.57
CA GLY A 319 -4.69 12.40 -5.67
C GLY A 319 -4.36 12.99 -7.05
N VAL A 320 -4.04 14.28 -7.11
CA VAL A 320 -3.69 14.97 -8.36
C VAL A 320 -2.42 14.38 -8.99
N TYR A 321 -1.39 14.05 -8.24
CA TYR A 321 -0.14 13.53 -8.81
C TYR A 321 -0.05 12.00 -8.89
N ASN A 322 -0.87 11.26 -8.13
CA ASN A 322 -0.78 9.79 -8.07
C ASN A 322 -0.93 9.11 -9.44
N SER A 323 -1.93 9.52 -10.23
CA SER A 323 -2.17 8.94 -11.56
C SER A 323 -1.03 9.25 -12.55
N PRO A 324 -0.60 10.53 -12.72
CA PRO A 324 0.55 10.85 -13.54
C PRO A 324 1.84 10.15 -13.13
N GLN A 325 2.08 9.95 -11.83
CA GLN A 325 3.26 9.27 -11.30
C GLN A 325 3.29 7.81 -11.70
N GLN A 326 2.18 7.09 -11.52
CA GLN A 326 2.09 5.68 -11.93
C GLN A 326 2.28 5.51 -13.44
N ALA A 327 1.70 6.41 -14.23
CA ALA A 327 1.86 6.40 -15.68
C ALA A 327 3.27 6.79 -16.17
N ALA A 328 4.09 7.43 -15.35
CA ALA A 328 5.47 7.76 -15.68
C ALA A 328 6.46 6.61 -15.43
N VAL A 329 6.04 5.62 -14.63
CA VAL A 329 6.85 4.43 -14.28
C VAL A 329 6.50 3.22 -15.15
N ALA A 330 5.28 3.19 -15.71
CA ALA A 330 4.81 2.18 -16.66
C ALA A 330 5.35 2.42 -18.07
#